data_b2c6a5ba4b38e0e63ae952ef1ed4434c
#
_entry.id   b2c6a5ba4b38e0e63ae952ef1ed4434c
#
_cell.length_a   1.000
_cell.length_b   1.000
_cell.length_c   1.000
_cell.angle_alpha   90.00
_cell.angle_beta   90.00
_cell.angle_gamma   90.00
#
_symmetry.space_group_name_H-M   'P 1'
#
loop_
_entity.id
_entity.type
_entity.pdbx_description
1 polymer ?
#
loop_
_entity_poly.entity_id
_entity_poly.type
_entity_poly.pdbx_seq_one_letter_code
_entity_poly.pdbx_strand_id
1 'polypeptide(L)' 'MNQELLRKRLNDVIASGLVAKAISKHTNIATDVLSRFKNGHICLCSSDADRLKEYLDEVVLPK' A
#
# COMPACT_ATOMS: atom_id res chain seq x y z
N MET A 1 0.30 12.70 6.73
CA MET A 1 -0.43 11.46 6.46
C MET A 1 -0.12 10.43 7.52
N ASN A 2 -1.11 9.67 7.95
CA ASN A 2 -0.92 8.65 8.95
C ASN A 2 -0.42 7.35 8.32
N GLN A 3 0.86 7.04 8.56
CA GLN A 3 1.48 5.84 7.99
C GLN A 3 0.88 4.55 8.55
N GLU A 4 0.46 4.57 9.80
CA GLU A 4 -0.15 3.38 10.41
C GLU A 4 -1.48 3.03 9.75
N LEU A 5 -2.29 4.03 9.48
CA LEU A 5 -3.57 3.81 8.80
C LEU A 5 -3.34 3.28 7.40
N LEU A 6 -2.38 3.86 6.70
CA LEU A 6 -2.05 3.42 5.35
C LEU A 6 -1.55 1.97 5.36
N ARG A 7 -0.72 1.62 6.33
CA ARG A 7 -0.21 0.26 6.49
C ARG A 7 -1.35 -0.72 6.74
N LYS A 8 -2.29 -0.34 7.57
CA LYS A 8 -3.45 -1.18 7.86
C LYS A 8 -4.27 -1.41 6.60
N ARG A 9 -4.51 -0.37 5.82
CA ARG A 9 -5.25 -0.50 4.56
C ARG A 9 -4.54 -1.43 3.60
N LEU A 10 -3.22 -1.31 3.51
CA LEU A 10 -2.45 -2.20 2.65
C LEU A 10 -2.57 -3.66 3.09
N ASN A 11 -2.47 -3.90 4.39
CA ASN A 11 -2.64 -5.26 4.92
C ASN A 11 -4.04 -5.81 4.63
N ASP A 12 -5.07 -4.98 4.78
CA ASP A 12 -6.44 -5.39 4.51
C ASP A 12 -6.63 -5.77 3.04
N VAL A 13 -6.08 -4.97 2.14
CA VAL A 13 -6.19 -5.23 0.70
C VAL A 13 -5.47 -6.52 0.32
N ILE A 14 -4.29 -6.74 0.86
CA ILE A 14 -3.54 -7.96 0.59
C ILE A 14 -4.27 -9.17 1.17
N ALA A 15 -4.84 -9.02 2.36
CA ALA A 15 -5.61 -10.10 2.99
C ALA A 15 -6.85 -10.46 2.18
N SER A 16 -7.41 -9.51 1.43
CA SER A 16 -8.59 -9.77 0.61
C SER A 16 -8.26 -10.42 -0.73
N GLY A 17 -6.96 -10.65 -1.01
CA GLY A 17 -6.53 -11.39 -2.19
C GLY A 17 -5.73 -10.62 -3.20
N LEU A 18 -5.54 -9.32 -3.01
CA LEU A 18 -4.74 -8.54 -3.94
C LEU A 18 -3.26 -8.76 -3.66
N VAL A 19 -2.50 -9.10 -4.70
CA VAL A 19 -1.08 -9.42 -4.52
C VAL A 19 -0.23 -8.16 -4.53
N ALA A 20 0.83 -8.17 -3.73
CA ALA A 20 1.75 -7.04 -3.63
C ALA A 20 2.39 -6.70 -4.98
N LYS A 21 2.59 -7.69 -5.83
CA LYS A 21 3.18 -7.49 -7.15
C LYS A 21 2.30 -6.57 -8.01
N ALA A 22 0.98 -6.74 -7.95
CA ALA A 22 0.05 -5.88 -8.68
C ALA A 22 0.10 -4.46 -8.14
N ILE A 23 0.15 -4.31 -6.82
CA ILE A 23 0.26 -3.00 -6.19
C ILE A 23 1.54 -2.31 -6.61
N SER A 24 2.65 -3.04 -6.62
CA SER A 24 3.95 -2.52 -7.04
C SER A 24 3.89 -1.99 -8.46
N LYS A 25 3.26 -2.74 -9.34
CA LYS A 25 3.17 -2.37 -10.75
C LYS A 25 2.38 -1.08 -10.95
N HIS A 26 1.30 -0.91 -10.20
CA HIS A 26 0.44 0.27 -10.33
C HIS A 26 1.01 1.50 -9.63
N THR A 27 1.68 1.30 -8.50
CA THR A 27 2.20 2.42 -7.71
C THR A 27 3.64 2.76 -8.02
N ASN A 28 4.31 1.89 -8.77
CA ASN A 28 5.74 2.03 -9.08
C ASN A 28 6.60 1.98 -7.81
N ILE A 29 6.13 1.30 -6.79
CA ILE A 29 6.87 1.05 -5.56
C ILE A 29 7.34 -0.39 -5.59
N ALA A 30 8.62 -0.64 -5.31
CA ALA A 30 9.17 -2.00 -5.36
C ALA A 30 8.42 -2.91 -4.37
N THR A 31 8.21 -4.17 -4.76
CA THR A 31 7.55 -5.14 -3.88
C THR A 31 8.29 -5.30 -2.56
N ASP A 32 9.62 -5.22 -2.60
CA ASP A 32 10.45 -5.30 -1.42
C ASP A 32 10.12 -4.17 -0.45
N VAL A 33 9.97 -2.96 -0.98
CA VAL A 33 9.61 -1.79 -0.18
C VAL A 33 8.22 -1.94 0.40
N LEU A 34 7.28 -2.41 -0.40
CA LEU A 34 5.91 -2.65 0.07
C LEU A 34 5.88 -3.67 1.21
N SER A 35 6.66 -4.74 1.06
CA SER A 35 6.74 -5.76 2.08
C SER A 35 7.28 -5.22 3.40
N ARG A 36 8.34 -4.44 3.34
CA ARG A 36 8.94 -3.84 4.53
C ARG A 36 7.99 -2.85 5.19
N PHE A 37 7.31 -2.05 4.39
CA PHE A 37 6.32 -1.12 4.92
C PHE A 37 5.16 -1.87 5.56
N LYS A 38 4.66 -2.89 4.89
CA LYS A 38 3.56 -3.72 5.40
C LYS A 38 3.89 -4.32 6.77
N ASN A 39 5.13 -4.77 6.93
CA ASN A 39 5.57 -5.41 8.17
C ASN A 39 6.04 -4.43 9.24
N GLY A 40 5.99 -3.14 8.95
CA GLY A 40 6.32 -2.13 9.94
C GLY A 40 7.80 -1.80 10.05
N HIS A 41 8.61 -2.27 9.12
CA HIS A 41 10.06 -2.06 9.17
C HIS A 41 10.49 -0.69 8.67
N ILE A 42 9.71 -0.09 7.76
CA ILE A 42 10.04 1.22 7.19
C ILE A 42 8.76 2.04 7.03
N CYS A 43 8.95 3.34 6.80
CA CYS A 43 7.86 4.21 6.39
C CYS A 43 8.08 4.62 4.94
N LEU A 44 7.02 4.99 4.25
CA LEU A 44 7.12 5.45 2.88
C LEU A 44 7.37 6.96 2.85
N CYS A 45 8.07 7.43 1.82
CA CYS A 45 8.19 8.87 1.61
C CYS A 45 6.84 9.41 1.16
N SER A 46 6.68 10.74 1.19
CA SER A 46 5.41 11.39 0.87
C SER A 46 4.89 10.98 -0.50
N SER A 47 5.75 10.98 -1.51
CA SER A 47 5.35 10.62 -2.88
C SER A 47 4.83 9.20 -2.96
N ASP A 48 5.57 8.26 -2.38
CA ASP A 48 5.17 6.85 -2.41
C ASP A 48 3.90 6.63 -1.60
N ALA A 49 3.80 7.28 -0.44
CA ALA A 49 2.62 7.17 0.41
C ALA A 49 1.37 7.69 -0.32
N ASP A 50 1.51 8.81 -1.03
CA ASP A 50 0.40 9.37 -1.80
C ASP A 50 -0.03 8.44 -2.93
N ARG A 51 0.93 7.89 -3.65
CA ARG A 51 0.62 6.95 -4.73
C ARG A 51 -0.10 5.71 -4.21
N LEU A 52 0.40 5.17 -3.11
CA LEU A 52 -0.23 4.00 -2.52
C LEU A 52 -1.63 4.31 -2.03
N LYS A 53 -1.80 5.46 -1.38
CA LYS A 53 -3.11 5.89 -0.90
C LYS A 53 -4.10 6.02 -2.05
N GLU A 54 -3.70 6.67 -3.13
CA GLU A 54 -4.58 6.83 -4.29
C GLU A 54 -4.98 5.47 -4.88
N TYR A 55 -4.01 4.58 -5.01
CA TYR A 55 -4.28 3.25 -5.54
C TYR A 55 -5.25 2.48 -4.64
N LEU A 56 -5.03 2.52 -3.34
CA LEU A 56 -5.89 1.82 -2.40
C LEU A 56 -7.30 2.40 -2.38
N ASP A 57 -7.42 3.71 -2.55
CA ASP A 57 -8.73 4.36 -2.65
C ASP A 57 -9.50 3.89 -3.87
N GLU A 58 -8.80 3.61 -4.97
CA GLU A 58 -9.42 3.10 -6.18
C GLU A 58 -9.82 1.65 -6.07
N VAL A 59 -8.97 0.85 -5.43
CA VAL A 59 -9.17 -0.60 -5.31
C VAL A 59 -10.22 -0.92 -4.25
N VAL A 60 -10.20 -0.22 -3.13
CA VAL A 60 -11.13 -0.44 -2.03
C VAL A 60 -12.24 0.58 -2.14
N LEU A 61 -13.12 0.34 -3.10
CA LEU A 61 -14.24 1.25 -3.32
C LEU A 61 -15.37 0.94 -2.35
N PRO A 62 -15.93 1.96 -1.69
CA PRO A 62 -17.12 1.76 -0.88
C PRO A 62 -18.30 1.42 -1.78
N LYS A 63 -19.13 0.61 -1.29
CA LYS A 63 -20.32 0.19 -2.03
C LYS A 63 -21.54 0.91 -1.53
#